data_5b7de7f62d1a5c782f0aab57cd6cba5e
#
_entry.id   5b7de7f62d1a5c782f0aab57cd6cba5e
#
_cell.length_a   1.000
_cell.length_b   1.000
_cell.length_c   1.000
_cell.angle_alpha   90.00
_cell.angle_beta   90.00
_cell.angle_gamma   90.00
#
_symmetry.space_group_name_H-M   'P 1'
#
loop_
_entity.id
_entity.type
_entity.pdbx_description
1 polymer ?
#
loop_
_entity_poly.entity_id
_entity_poly.type
_entity_poly.pdbx_seq_one_letter_code
_entity_poly.pdbx_strand_id
1 'polypeptide(L)'
;KRGVERLLVEEGASVLRMFLAEGMADTVRRAVNPQLTLGPERGGAQFRFEVPEGAACRRENLGGMEVATCTLRPDTRDEDLRYLTQAVAEGLRCVPSRTSYCVGAVVALPDGRSFTGYTHETSPTHHAEQEAIRKALDAGAELRGAAIYSSMEPCSQRKSEPESCTQLILRHGFARVVFALYEPDRFVRCRGAQTLREAGVDVRVYPELAEGVRRANAHLGR
;
A
#
# COMPACT_ATOMS: atom_id res chain seq x y z
N LYS A 1 -4.88 -12.72 -17.19
CA LYS A 1 -4.23 -13.22 -15.96
C LYS A 1 -5.29 -13.22 -14.87
N ARG A 2 -5.54 -14.38 -14.23
CA ARG A 2 -6.41 -14.43 -13.05
C ARG A 2 -5.65 -13.79 -11.89
N GLY A 3 -6.25 -12.81 -11.21
CA GLY A 3 -5.67 -12.23 -10.00
C GLY A 3 -5.57 -13.29 -8.89
N VAL A 4 -4.46 -13.33 -8.17
CA VAL A 4 -4.32 -14.12 -6.95
C VAL A 4 -4.83 -13.26 -5.81
N GLU A 5 -5.96 -13.66 -5.21
CA GLU A 5 -6.56 -12.93 -4.08
C GLU A 5 -5.95 -13.33 -2.74
N ARG A 6 -5.50 -14.56 -2.62
CA ARG A 6 -4.83 -15.09 -1.42
C ARG A 6 -3.65 -15.96 -1.83
N LEU A 7 -2.50 -15.73 -1.21
CA LEU A 7 -1.30 -16.53 -1.37
C LEU A 7 -0.94 -17.15 -0.03
N LEU A 8 -0.90 -18.48 0.04
CA LEU A 8 -0.31 -19.21 1.16
C LEU A 8 1.15 -19.51 0.82
N VAL A 9 2.05 -19.10 1.70
CA VAL A 9 3.49 -19.38 1.59
C VAL A 9 3.86 -20.36 2.68
N GLU A 10 4.15 -21.61 2.28
CA GLU A 10 4.60 -22.70 3.16
C GLU A 10 6.01 -23.10 2.74
N GLU A 11 6.97 -22.27 3.09
CA GLU A 11 8.37 -22.43 2.67
C GLU A 11 9.34 -22.40 3.86
N GLY A 12 10.63 -22.61 3.57
CA GLY A 12 11.68 -22.53 4.58
C GLY A 12 11.81 -21.13 5.21
N ALA A 13 12.47 -21.08 6.37
CA ALA A 13 12.63 -19.89 7.19
C ALA A 13 13.12 -18.63 6.42
N SER A 14 13.93 -18.81 5.38
CA SER A 14 14.49 -17.71 4.57
C SER A 14 13.42 -16.99 3.77
N VAL A 15 12.53 -17.75 3.12
CA VAL A 15 11.44 -17.20 2.30
C VAL A 15 10.41 -16.51 3.20
N LEU A 16 10.05 -17.13 4.34
CA LEU A 16 9.13 -16.52 5.30
C LEU A 16 9.69 -15.21 5.87
N ARG A 17 10.99 -15.16 6.21
CA ARG A 17 11.64 -13.92 6.66
C ARG A 17 11.60 -12.83 5.60
N MET A 18 11.80 -13.17 4.33
CA MET A 18 11.72 -12.23 3.21
C MET A 18 10.33 -11.62 3.12
N PHE A 19 9.26 -12.43 3.14
CA PHE A 19 7.89 -11.93 3.09
C PHE A 19 7.55 -11.03 4.28
N LEU A 20 8.07 -11.34 5.47
CA LEU A 20 7.88 -10.53 6.67
C LEU A 20 8.66 -9.22 6.61
N ALA A 21 9.93 -9.27 6.21
CA ALA A 21 10.80 -8.10 6.10
C ALA A 21 10.29 -7.09 5.05
N GLU A 22 9.78 -7.61 3.94
CA GLU A 22 9.19 -6.78 2.86
C GLU A 22 7.76 -6.33 3.18
N GLY A 23 7.23 -6.68 4.37
CA GLY A 23 5.88 -6.33 4.76
C GLY A 23 4.80 -6.88 3.82
N MET A 24 5.02 -8.02 3.19
CA MET A 24 4.09 -8.66 2.24
C MET A 24 3.14 -9.66 2.90
N ALA A 25 3.27 -9.91 4.20
CA ALA A 25 2.42 -10.82 4.94
C ALA A 25 1.33 -10.08 5.69
N ASP A 26 0.07 -10.43 5.46
CA ASP A 26 -1.09 -9.88 6.19
C ASP A 26 -1.38 -10.71 7.44
N THR A 27 -1.14 -12.01 7.38
CA THR A 27 -1.38 -12.96 8.48
C THR A 27 -0.25 -13.97 8.55
N VAL A 28 0.18 -14.29 9.75
CA VAL A 28 1.09 -15.40 10.02
C VAL A 28 0.39 -16.45 10.85
N ARG A 29 0.48 -17.69 10.42
CA ARG A 29 -0.02 -18.84 11.15
C ARG A 29 1.14 -19.74 11.54
N ARG A 30 1.31 -19.97 12.84
CA ARG A 30 2.32 -20.86 13.40
C ARG A 30 1.65 -22.05 14.06
N ALA A 31 1.99 -23.26 13.62
CA ALA A 31 1.58 -24.50 14.26
C ALA A 31 2.77 -25.15 14.95
N VAL A 32 2.61 -25.56 16.19
CA VAL A 32 3.63 -26.26 16.99
C VAL A 32 3.02 -27.54 17.54
N ASN A 33 3.67 -28.67 17.28
CA ASN A 33 3.34 -29.92 17.98
C ASN A 33 4.26 -30.05 19.21
N PRO A 34 3.76 -29.83 20.43
CA PRO A 34 4.60 -29.89 21.63
C PRO A 34 5.07 -31.30 21.99
N GLN A 35 4.43 -32.33 21.40
CA GLN A 35 4.77 -33.74 21.66
C GLN A 35 5.79 -34.28 20.66
N LEU A 36 6.10 -33.54 19.58
CA LEU A 36 7.03 -33.98 18.55
C LEU A 36 8.40 -33.30 18.73
N THR A 37 9.40 -34.05 19.16
CA THR A 37 10.78 -33.58 19.18
C THR A 37 11.54 -34.17 18.00
N LEU A 38 12.02 -33.33 17.09
CA LEU A 38 12.93 -33.76 16.02
C LEU A 38 14.31 -33.94 16.60
N GLY A 39 14.92 -35.13 16.37
CA GLY A 39 16.25 -35.42 16.84
C GLY A 39 17.31 -34.47 16.25
N PRO A 40 18.50 -34.38 16.91
CA PRO A 40 19.55 -33.43 16.56
C PRO A 40 20.14 -33.61 15.15
N GLU A 41 19.94 -34.79 14.54
CA GLU A 41 20.42 -35.09 13.18
C GLU A 41 19.65 -34.45 12.06
N ARG A 42 18.46 -33.94 12.33
CA ARG A 42 17.61 -33.17 11.38
C ARG A 42 17.64 -31.70 11.72
N GLY A 43 18.83 -31.10 11.75
CA GLY A 43 19.07 -29.69 12.09
C GLY A 43 18.21 -28.70 11.32
N GLY A 44 16.94 -28.68 11.63
CA GLY A 44 16.04 -27.61 11.24
C GLY A 44 16.41 -26.38 12.05
N ALA A 45 16.85 -25.32 11.40
CA ALA A 45 16.97 -24.02 12.04
C ALA A 45 15.63 -23.70 12.69
N GLN A 46 15.59 -23.52 14.02
CA GLN A 46 14.39 -23.06 14.69
C GLN A 46 14.02 -21.68 14.14
N PHE A 47 12.99 -21.63 13.31
CA PHE A 47 12.42 -20.36 12.90
C PHE A 47 11.62 -19.80 14.08
N ARG A 48 12.21 -18.81 14.76
CA ARG A 48 11.49 -18.01 15.75
C ARG A 48 10.89 -16.82 15.00
N PHE A 49 9.58 -16.81 14.92
CA PHE A 49 8.83 -15.64 14.49
C PHE A 49 8.53 -14.80 15.73
N GLU A 50 9.08 -13.60 15.76
CA GLU A 50 8.70 -12.60 16.74
C GLU A 50 7.48 -11.87 16.22
N VAL A 51 6.37 -12.01 16.94
CA VAL A 51 5.13 -11.31 16.62
C VAL A 51 5.36 -9.82 16.86
N PRO A 52 5.10 -8.95 15.88
CA PRO A 52 5.21 -7.52 16.07
C PRO A 52 4.35 -7.04 17.24
N GLU A 53 4.84 -6.06 17.99
CA GLU A 53 4.10 -5.45 19.09
C GLU A 53 2.76 -4.90 18.59
N GLY A 54 1.68 -5.21 19.30
CA GLY A 54 0.34 -4.78 18.92
C GLY A 54 -0.42 -5.68 17.93
N ALA A 55 0.21 -6.73 17.38
CA ALA A 55 -0.49 -7.65 16.49
C ALA A 55 -1.52 -8.50 17.24
N ALA A 56 -2.75 -8.58 16.70
CA ALA A 56 -3.80 -9.42 17.24
C ALA A 56 -3.52 -10.89 16.95
N CYS A 57 -3.34 -11.71 18.01
CA CYS A 57 -3.11 -13.14 17.88
C CYS A 57 -4.22 -13.96 18.51
N ARG A 58 -4.79 -14.89 17.73
CA ARG A 58 -5.69 -15.94 18.19
C ARG A 58 -4.91 -17.25 18.34
N ARG A 59 -5.14 -17.96 19.44
CA ARG A 59 -4.56 -19.29 19.69
C ARG A 59 -5.67 -20.33 19.77
N GLU A 60 -5.42 -21.49 19.19
CA GLU A 60 -6.32 -22.64 19.19
C GLU A 60 -5.53 -23.94 19.27
N ASN A 61 -6.15 -25.00 19.75
CA ASN A 61 -5.57 -26.35 19.73
C ASN A 61 -6.30 -27.17 18.67
N LEU A 62 -5.56 -27.66 17.70
CA LEU A 62 -6.08 -28.48 16.61
C LEU A 62 -5.37 -29.84 16.61
N GLY A 63 -6.06 -30.87 17.11
CA GLY A 63 -5.55 -32.25 17.12
C GLY A 63 -4.23 -32.43 17.90
N GLY A 64 -4.05 -31.69 19.01
CA GLY A 64 -2.85 -31.74 19.83
C GLY A 64 -1.74 -30.75 19.39
N MET A 65 -1.96 -30.01 18.31
CA MET A 65 -1.07 -28.93 17.88
C MET A 65 -1.54 -27.59 18.43
N GLU A 66 -0.61 -26.81 18.95
CA GLU A 66 -0.86 -25.40 19.27
C GLU A 66 -0.74 -24.56 18.00
N VAL A 67 -1.82 -23.90 17.59
CA VAL A 67 -1.85 -23.03 16.42
C VAL A 67 -2.06 -21.59 16.88
N ALA A 68 -1.11 -20.73 16.54
CA ALA A 68 -1.23 -19.29 16.72
C ALA A 68 -1.41 -18.62 15.34
N THR A 69 -2.50 -17.88 15.18
CA THR A 69 -2.78 -17.06 14.01
C THR A 69 -2.67 -15.61 14.40
N CYS A 70 -1.70 -14.88 13.85
CA CYS A 70 -1.45 -13.49 14.15
C CYS A 70 -1.76 -12.65 12.90
N THR A 71 -2.66 -11.69 13.06
CA THR A 71 -2.97 -10.70 12.02
C THR A 71 -1.98 -9.56 12.14
N LEU A 72 -1.15 -9.40 11.13
CA LEU A 72 -0.08 -8.38 11.07
C LEU A 72 -0.60 -7.06 10.52
N ARG A 73 -1.65 -7.15 9.68
CA ARG A 73 -2.29 -6.00 9.07
C ARG A 73 -3.81 -6.14 9.20
N PRO A 74 -4.54 -5.05 9.49
CA PRO A 74 -5.99 -5.10 9.47
C PRO A 74 -6.48 -5.45 8.05
N ASP A 75 -7.55 -6.23 8.00
CA ASP A 75 -8.26 -6.47 6.73
C ASP A 75 -9.06 -5.21 6.37
N THR A 76 -8.53 -4.43 5.45
CA THR A 76 -9.14 -3.20 4.96
C THR A 76 -9.43 -3.27 3.46
N ARG A 77 -9.44 -4.48 2.88
CA ARG A 77 -9.55 -4.66 1.43
C ARG A 77 -10.77 -3.95 0.84
N ASP A 78 -11.93 -4.11 1.44
CA ASP A 78 -13.17 -3.50 0.94
C ASP A 78 -13.11 -1.97 1.00
N GLU A 79 -12.58 -1.43 2.08
CA GLU A 79 -12.34 0.01 2.22
C GLU A 79 -11.30 0.50 1.21
N ASP A 80 -10.19 -0.21 1.08
CA ASP A 80 -9.12 0.13 0.13
C ASP A 80 -9.64 0.14 -1.30
N LEU A 81 -10.41 -0.88 -1.71
CA LEU A 81 -11.01 -0.94 -3.05
C LEU A 81 -12.02 0.17 -3.28
N ARG A 82 -12.83 0.52 -2.29
CA ARG A 82 -13.81 1.61 -2.38
C ARG A 82 -13.12 2.95 -2.65
N TYR A 83 -12.16 3.33 -1.83
CA TYR A 83 -11.46 4.61 -2.00
C TYR A 83 -10.54 4.63 -3.22
N LEU A 84 -9.89 3.51 -3.54
CA LEU A 84 -9.05 3.42 -4.73
C LEU A 84 -9.89 3.49 -6.02
N THR A 85 -11.09 2.90 -6.06
CA THR A 85 -12.04 3.06 -7.17
C THR A 85 -12.42 4.53 -7.33
N GLN A 86 -12.67 5.24 -6.24
CA GLN A 86 -12.93 6.67 -6.27
C GLN A 86 -11.73 7.46 -6.81
N ALA A 87 -10.50 7.13 -6.36
CA ALA A 87 -9.29 7.76 -6.86
C ALA A 87 -9.13 7.54 -8.38
N VAL A 88 -9.37 6.33 -8.88
CA VAL A 88 -9.35 6.05 -10.32
C VAL A 88 -10.39 6.90 -11.07
N ALA A 89 -11.60 7.04 -10.52
CA ALA A 89 -12.64 7.88 -11.12
C ALA A 89 -12.25 9.37 -11.13
N GLU A 90 -11.64 9.89 -10.06
CA GLU A 90 -11.13 11.27 -10.02
C GLU A 90 -10.07 11.51 -11.11
N GLY A 91 -9.20 10.54 -11.39
CA GLY A 91 -8.20 10.63 -12.46
C GLY A 91 -8.79 10.85 -13.87
N LEU A 92 -10.04 10.43 -14.10
CA LEU A 92 -10.75 10.67 -15.37
C LEU A 92 -11.19 12.13 -15.56
N ARG A 93 -11.16 12.95 -14.51
CA ARG A 93 -11.49 14.38 -14.57
C ARG A 93 -10.31 15.23 -15.06
N CYS A 94 -9.11 14.69 -15.01
CA CYS A 94 -7.90 15.37 -15.47
C CYS A 94 -7.98 15.65 -16.98
N VAL A 95 -7.60 16.87 -17.39
CA VAL A 95 -7.44 17.20 -18.79
C VAL A 95 -6.12 16.55 -19.29
N PRO A 96 -6.18 15.68 -20.31
CA PRO A 96 -5.00 14.99 -20.82
C PRO A 96 -3.88 15.94 -21.28
N SER A 97 -2.64 15.63 -20.89
CA SER A 97 -1.44 16.38 -21.23
C SER A 97 -0.34 15.42 -21.74
N ARG A 98 0.51 15.89 -22.65
CA ARG A 98 1.67 15.09 -23.11
C ARG A 98 2.79 14.97 -22.09
N THR A 99 2.79 15.78 -21.04
CA THR A 99 3.88 15.93 -20.07
C THR A 99 3.54 15.40 -18.68
N SER A 100 2.31 14.92 -18.47
CA SER A 100 1.86 14.44 -17.18
C SER A 100 0.85 13.30 -17.29
N TYR A 101 0.83 12.45 -16.26
CA TYR A 101 -0.20 11.45 -16.10
C TYR A 101 -1.49 12.07 -15.55
N CYS A 102 -2.62 11.53 -15.99
CA CYS A 102 -3.91 11.76 -15.37
C CYS A 102 -4.05 10.82 -14.17
N VAL A 103 -3.89 11.36 -12.98
CA VAL A 103 -3.95 10.65 -11.70
C VAL A 103 -5.08 11.24 -10.87
N GLY A 104 -5.74 10.43 -10.08
CA GLY A 104 -6.66 10.87 -9.05
C GLY A 104 -6.23 10.33 -7.69
N ALA A 105 -6.56 11.05 -6.64
CA ALA A 105 -6.22 10.68 -5.27
C ALA A 105 -7.37 10.94 -4.30
N VAL A 106 -7.40 10.17 -3.20
CA VAL A 106 -8.29 10.35 -2.06
C VAL A 106 -7.46 10.28 -0.78
N VAL A 107 -7.56 11.29 0.06
CA VAL A 107 -7.14 11.24 1.46
C VAL A 107 -8.33 10.78 2.29
N ALA A 108 -8.18 9.70 3.06
CA ALA A 108 -9.19 9.22 3.99
C ALA A 108 -8.67 9.36 5.42
N LEU A 109 -9.43 10.07 6.24
CA LEU A 109 -9.09 10.33 7.63
C LEU A 109 -9.66 9.25 8.57
N PRO A 110 -9.03 9.03 9.74
CA PRO A 110 -9.56 8.11 10.73
C PRO A 110 -10.97 8.46 11.25
N ASP A 111 -11.37 9.72 11.16
CA ASP A 111 -12.70 10.20 11.55
C ASP A 111 -13.79 10.00 10.49
N GLY A 112 -13.45 9.38 9.35
CA GLY A 112 -14.36 9.07 8.26
C GLY A 112 -14.50 10.17 7.20
N ARG A 113 -13.94 11.37 7.39
CA ARG A 113 -13.88 12.38 6.34
C ARG A 113 -12.94 11.95 5.22
N SER A 114 -13.22 12.39 4.01
CA SER A 114 -12.34 12.15 2.87
C SER A 114 -12.25 13.36 1.96
N PHE A 115 -11.11 13.50 1.26
CA PHE A 115 -10.82 14.62 0.36
C PHE A 115 -10.24 14.06 -0.93
N THR A 116 -10.75 14.53 -2.06
CA THR A 116 -10.33 14.06 -3.38
C THR A 116 -9.49 15.09 -4.10
N GLY A 117 -8.63 14.63 -5.00
CA GLY A 117 -7.87 15.48 -5.89
C GLY A 117 -7.56 14.78 -7.21
N TYR A 118 -7.30 15.55 -8.26
CA TYR A 118 -6.81 15.02 -9.53
C TYR A 118 -5.72 15.94 -10.10
N THR A 119 -4.91 15.38 -10.99
CA THR A 119 -3.79 16.10 -11.61
C THR A 119 -4.25 17.40 -12.26
N HIS A 120 -3.58 18.49 -11.94
CA HIS A 120 -3.83 19.85 -12.46
C HIS A 120 -5.22 20.42 -12.10
N GLU A 121 -5.81 20.02 -10.98
CA GLU A 121 -7.15 20.49 -10.58
C GLU A 121 -7.19 22.00 -10.34
N THR A 122 -6.26 22.53 -9.57
CA THR A 122 -6.21 23.98 -9.24
C THR A 122 -4.93 24.67 -9.71
N SER A 123 -3.89 23.91 -10.05
CA SER A 123 -2.62 24.43 -10.54
C SER A 123 -2.02 23.52 -11.60
N PRO A 124 -1.38 24.06 -12.66
CA PRO A 124 -0.78 23.26 -13.72
C PRO A 124 0.42 22.42 -13.25
N THR A 125 0.89 22.62 -12.03
CA THR A 125 1.98 21.86 -11.44
C THR A 125 1.55 20.88 -10.35
N HIS A 126 0.31 20.94 -9.87
CA HIS A 126 -0.15 20.09 -8.79
C HIS A 126 -0.47 18.66 -9.25
N HIS A 127 0.03 17.70 -8.50
CA HIS A 127 -0.37 16.29 -8.60
C HIS A 127 -1.64 16.02 -7.78
N ALA A 128 -2.30 14.92 -8.07
CA ALA A 128 -3.55 14.53 -7.43
C ALA A 128 -3.43 14.43 -5.90
N GLU A 129 -2.34 13.82 -5.42
CA GLU A 129 -2.07 13.66 -3.99
C GLU A 129 -1.90 15.02 -3.30
N GLN A 130 -1.21 15.96 -3.95
CA GLN A 130 -1.02 17.32 -3.43
C GLN A 130 -2.35 18.06 -3.32
N GLU A 131 -3.23 17.92 -4.32
CA GLU A 131 -4.57 18.53 -4.30
C GLU A 131 -5.44 17.97 -3.16
N ALA A 132 -5.46 16.64 -3.00
CA ALA A 132 -6.22 16.00 -1.93
C ALA A 132 -5.68 16.37 -0.54
N ILE A 133 -4.35 16.38 -0.36
CA ILE A 133 -3.68 16.80 0.89
C ILE A 133 -4.00 18.26 1.19
N ARG A 134 -3.87 19.17 0.21
CA ARG A 134 -4.14 20.59 0.38
C ARG A 134 -5.57 20.83 0.85
N LYS A 135 -6.55 20.20 0.21
CA LYS A 135 -7.97 20.35 0.60
C LYS A 135 -8.23 19.86 2.02
N ALA A 136 -7.58 18.76 2.43
CA ALA A 136 -7.70 18.27 3.79
C ALA A 136 -7.11 19.26 4.81
N LEU A 137 -5.95 19.84 4.51
CA LEU A 137 -5.32 20.86 5.35
C LEU A 137 -6.13 22.15 5.42
N ASP A 138 -6.67 22.60 4.30
CA ASP A 138 -7.55 23.80 4.22
C ASP A 138 -8.83 23.61 5.04
N ALA A 139 -9.28 22.35 5.20
CA ALA A 139 -10.41 21.98 6.06
C ALA A 139 -10.00 21.76 7.54
N GLY A 140 -8.76 22.07 7.91
CA GLY A 140 -8.26 21.90 9.28
C GLY A 140 -8.08 20.45 9.70
N ALA A 141 -7.86 19.52 8.76
CA ALA A 141 -7.70 18.10 9.09
C ALA A 141 -6.28 17.78 9.58
N GLU A 142 -6.19 16.92 10.60
CA GLU A 142 -4.94 16.26 11.00
C GLU A 142 -4.73 15.04 10.10
N LEU A 143 -3.57 14.98 9.43
CA LEU A 143 -3.26 13.95 8.46
C LEU A 143 -2.46 12.76 9.03
N ARG A 144 -1.90 12.91 10.23
CA ARG A 144 -1.15 11.83 10.89
C ARG A 144 -2.05 10.61 11.10
N GLY A 145 -1.58 9.46 10.62
CA GLY A 145 -2.33 8.22 10.72
C GLY A 145 -3.42 8.03 9.64
N ALA A 146 -3.64 9.02 8.77
CA ALA A 146 -4.56 8.91 7.64
C ALA A 146 -4.06 7.90 6.57
N ALA A 147 -4.96 7.50 5.69
CA ALA A 147 -4.64 6.75 4.47
C ALA A 147 -4.75 7.67 3.25
N ILE A 148 -3.87 7.44 2.27
CA ILE A 148 -3.97 8.06 0.95
C ILE A 148 -4.07 7.00 -0.14
N TYR A 149 -5.03 7.19 -1.02
CA TYR A 149 -5.31 6.34 -2.16
C TYR A 149 -4.98 7.12 -3.42
N SER A 150 -4.08 6.61 -4.23
CA SER A 150 -3.71 7.21 -5.51
C SER A 150 -3.92 6.21 -6.64
N SER A 151 -4.47 6.64 -7.77
CA SER A 151 -4.66 5.74 -8.90
C SER A 151 -3.33 5.19 -9.45
N MET A 152 -2.22 5.93 -9.25
CA MET A 152 -0.87 5.54 -9.63
C MET A 152 0.10 5.70 -8.45
N GLU A 153 1.24 5.02 -8.49
CA GLU A 153 2.31 5.14 -7.49
C GLU A 153 2.69 6.61 -7.24
N PRO A 154 2.72 7.09 -5.99
CA PRO A 154 3.15 8.45 -5.68
C PRO A 154 4.58 8.72 -6.16
N CYS A 155 4.78 9.80 -6.90
CA CYS A 155 6.08 10.14 -7.47
C CYS A 155 7.15 10.32 -6.38
N SER A 156 8.37 9.80 -6.64
CA SER A 156 9.53 9.94 -5.76
C SER A 156 10.37 11.19 -6.06
N GLN A 157 10.23 11.73 -7.27
CA GLN A 157 10.94 12.92 -7.73
C GLN A 157 10.05 13.73 -8.67
N ARG A 158 10.22 15.05 -8.68
CA ARG A 158 9.56 15.95 -9.63
C ARG A 158 10.38 17.23 -9.79
N LYS A 159 10.26 17.85 -10.96
CA LYS A 159 10.96 19.10 -11.28
C LYS A 159 10.11 20.36 -11.05
N SER A 160 8.78 20.19 -11.05
CA SER A 160 7.82 21.30 -11.02
C SER A 160 7.55 21.85 -9.61
N GLU A 161 7.92 21.12 -8.56
CA GLU A 161 7.69 21.48 -7.16
C GLU A 161 8.88 21.04 -6.30
N PRO A 162 9.13 21.70 -5.16
CA PRO A 162 10.27 21.37 -4.29
C PRO A 162 10.15 20.01 -3.62
N GLU A 163 8.91 19.52 -3.41
CA GLU A 163 8.65 18.23 -2.77
C GLU A 163 7.89 17.28 -3.70
N SER A 164 8.29 16.01 -3.70
CA SER A 164 7.55 14.93 -4.36
C SER A 164 6.32 14.51 -3.54
N CYS A 165 5.37 13.79 -4.17
CA CYS A 165 4.22 13.24 -3.44
C CYS A 165 4.66 12.30 -2.30
N THR A 166 5.71 11.48 -2.53
CA THR A 166 6.30 10.62 -1.49
C THR A 166 6.79 11.43 -0.29
N GLN A 167 7.48 12.55 -0.50
CA GLN A 167 7.96 13.43 0.58
C GLN A 167 6.81 14.09 1.33
N LEU A 168 5.77 14.56 0.62
CA LEU A 168 4.56 15.11 1.23
C LEU A 168 3.88 14.09 2.14
N ILE A 169 3.72 12.84 1.66
CA ILE A 169 3.10 11.74 2.41
C ILE A 169 3.89 11.46 3.70
N LEU A 170 5.21 11.35 3.60
CA LEU A 170 6.09 11.12 4.76
C LEU A 170 6.05 12.27 5.76
N ARG A 171 6.13 13.52 5.28
CA ARG A 171 6.09 14.71 6.12
C ARG A 171 4.82 14.82 6.95
N HIS A 172 3.68 14.44 6.38
CA HIS A 172 2.39 14.49 7.06
C HIS A 172 2.07 13.23 7.88
N GLY A 173 2.92 12.20 7.85
CA GLY A 173 2.80 11.04 8.71
C GLY A 173 1.62 10.11 8.35
N PHE A 174 1.33 9.97 7.08
CA PHE A 174 0.32 8.99 6.63
C PHE A 174 0.72 7.58 7.06
N ALA A 175 -0.25 6.82 7.57
CA ALA A 175 -0.04 5.45 7.99
C ALA A 175 -0.11 4.45 6.83
N ARG A 176 -0.88 4.77 5.79
CA ARG A 176 -1.11 3.86 4.66
C ARG A 176 -1.17 4.59 3.34
N VAL A 177 -0.59 3.93 2.32
CA VAL A 177 -0.65 4.35 0.91
C VAL A 177 -1.15 3.19 0.08
N VAL A 178 -2.16 3.43 -0.74
CA VAL A 178 -2.77 2.42 -1.60
C VAL A 178 -2.80 2.92 -3.04
N PHE A 179 -2.38 2.08 -3.99
CA PHE A 179 -2.44 2.45 -5.41
C PHE A 179 -2.71 1.26 -6.32
N ALA A 180 -3.09 1.53 -7.58
CA ALA A 180 -3.48 0.49 -8.55
C ALA A 180 -2.37 0.14 -9.54
N LEU A 181 -1.53 1.10 -9.90
CA LEU A 181 -0.53 0.94 -10.96
C LEU A 181 0.79 1.59 -10.53
N TYR A 182 1.89 0.86 -10.66
CA TYR A 182 3.23 1.45 -10.54
C TYR A 182 3.44 2.48 -11.64
N GLU A 183 4.12 3.59 -11.33
CA GLU A 183 4.45 4.60 -12.32
C GLU A 183 5.37 3.99 -13.38
N PRO A 184 4.98 3.97 -14.68
CA PRO A 184 5.86 3.50 -15.74
C PRO A 184 7.10 4.40 -15.90
N ASP A 185 8.26 3.82 -16.24
CA ASP A 185 9.55 4.53 -16.44
C ASP A 185 9.54 5.45 -17.69
N ARG A 186 8.51 6.29 -17.82
CA ARG A 186 8.37 7.21 -18.96
C ARG A 186 9.00 8.58 -18.70
N PHE A 187 8.75 9.14 -17.53
CA PHE A 187 9.23 10.48 -17.17
C PHE A 187 10.36 10.41 -16.15
N VAL A 188 10.24 9.54 -15.18
CA VAL A 188 11.24 9.28 -14.13
C VAL A 188 11.19 7.80 -13.74
N ARG A 189 12.30 7.29 -13.20
CA ARG A 189 12.29 5.99 -12.53
C ARG A 189 11.73 6.18 -11.13
N CYS A 190 10.45 5.87 -10.94
CA CYS A 190 9.79 6.03 -9.67
C CYS A 190 10.29 4.99 -8.63
N ARG A 191 10.46 5.43 -7.39
CA ARG A 191 10.78 4.61 -6.21
C ARG A 191 9.89 4.97 -5.03
N GLY A 192 8.74 5.57 -5.29
CA GLY A 192 7.85 6.07 -4.24
C GLY A 192 7.42 4.97 -3.30
N ALA A 193 6.94 3.85 -3.82
CA ALA A 193 6.50 2.72 -3.03
C ALA A 193 7.63 2.10 -2.19
N GLN A 194 8.84 1.99 -2.73
CA GLN A 194 10.00 1.49 -2.00
C GLN A 194 10.35 2.41 -0.83
N THR A 195 10.49 3.72 -1.10
CA THR A 195 10.82 4.73 -0.09
C THR A 195 9.80 4.77 1.04
N LEU A 196 8.50 4.67 0.71
CA LEU A 196 7.42 4.63 1.70
C LEU A 196 7.49 3.39 2.60
N ARG A 197 7.75 2.20 2.02
CA ARG A 197 7.93 0.96 2.80
C ARG A 197 9.15 1.02 3.71
N GLU A 198 10.27 1.51 3.21
CA GLU A 198 11.51 1.69 3.99
C GLU A 198 11.30 2.65 5.18
N ALA A 199 10.38 3.61 5.05
CA ALA A 199 9.97 4.52 6.11
C ALA A 199 8.87 3.94 7.05
N GLY A 200 8.43 2.70 6.85
CA GLY A 200 7.45 2.02 7.70
C GLY A 200 5.98 2.32 7.35
N VAL A 201 5.70 2.95 6.22
CA VAL A 201 4.32 3.18 5.74
C VAL A 201 3.75 1.87 5.19
N ASP A 202 2.49 1.53 5.55
CA ASP A 202 1.78 0.38 4.98
C ASP A 202 1.42 0.66 3.50
N VAL A 203 2.18 0.07 2.58
CA VAL A 203 1.99 0.28 1.13
C VAL A 203 1.31 -0.93 0.51
N ARG A 204 0.12 -0.73 -0.07
CA ARG A 204 -0.68 -1.77 -0.72
C ARG A 204 -0.92 -1.47 -2.19
N VAL A 205 -1.00 -2.52 -3.00
CA VAL A 205 -1.21 -2.41 -4.44
C VAL A 205 -2.37 -3.29 -4.87
N TYR A 206 -3.33 -2.71 -5.59
CA TYR A 206 -4.50 -3.40 -6.11
C TYR A 206 -4.53 -3.33 -7.64
N PRO A 207 -3.78 -4.19 -8.33
CA PRO A 207 -3.61 -4.14 -9.78
C PRO A 207 -4.89 -4.44 -10.58
N GLU A 208 -5.91 -4.99 -9.94
CA GLU A 208 -7.24 -5.18 -10.53
C GLU A 208 -7.90 -3.88 -11.01
N LEU A 209 -7.52 -2.73 -10.44
CA LEU A 209 -8.01 -1.41 -10.87
C LEU A 209 -7.07 -0.71 -11.87
N ALA A 210 -5.92 -1.31 -12.21
CA ALA A 210 -4.92 -0.70 -13.10
C ALA A 210 -5.44 -0.41 -14.51
N GLU A 211 -6.43 -1.16 -15.02
CA GLU A 211 -7.01 -0.94 -16.34
C GLU A 211 -7.73 0.42 -16.43
N GLY A 212 -8.41 0.83 -15.37
CA GLY A 212 -9.02 2.16 -15.27
C GLY A 212 -7.98 3.28 -15.37
N VAL A 213 -6.82 3.08 -14.71
CA VAL A 213 -5.70 4.03 -14.77
C VAL A 213 -5.09 4.11 -16.16
N ARG A 214 -4.90 2.96 -16.85
CA ARG A 214 -4.39 2.93 -18.22
C ARG A 214 -5.32 3.65 -19.18
N ARG A 215 -6.64 3.49 -19.03
CA ARG A 215 -7.64 4.21 -19.85
C ARG A 215 -7.56 5.71 -19.66
N ALA A 216 -7.44 6.20 -18.42
CA ALA A 216 -7.27 7.62 -18.14
C ALA A 216 -6.01 8.19 -18.81
N ASN A 217 -5.00 7.36 -19.02
CA ASN A 217 -3.68 7.71 -19.58
C ASN A 217 -3.46 7.23 -21.02
N ALA A 218 -4.49 6.81 -21.74
CA ALA A 218 -4.39 6.31 -23.12
C ALA A 218 -3.79 7.36 -24.10
N HIS A 219 -3.94 8.64 -23.80
CA HIS A 219 -3.39 9.76 -24.58
C HIS A 219 -1.85 9.79 -24.61
N LEU A 220 -1.17 9.13 -23.68
CA LEU A 220 0.28 9.07 -23.64
C LEU A 220 0.86 7.99 -24.57
N GLY A 221 0.02 7.13 -25.15
CA GLY A 221 0.45 6.00 -25.96
C GLY A 221 1.07 4.87 -25.13
N ARG A 222 1.17 3.70 -25.75
CA ARG A 222 1.86 2.53 -25.18
C ARG A 222 3.36 2.68 -25.30
#